data_36e893b8888827740c582e440867850b
#
_entry.id   36e893b8888827740c582e440867850b
#
_cell.length_a   1.000
_cell.length_b   1.000
_cell.length_c   1.000
_cell.angle_alpha   90.00
_cell.angle_beta   90.00
_cell.angle_gamma   90.00
#
_symmetry.space_group_name_H-M   'P 1'
#
loop_
_entity.id
_entity.type
_entity.pdbx_description
1 polymer ?
#
loop_
_entity_poly.entity_id
_entity_poly.type
_entity_poly.pdbx_seq_one_letter_code
_entity_poly.pdbx_strand_id
1 'polypeptide(L)'
;MIRPEIEELERLGPLPADDDDYPGIDRKLFDVEHLLAAVDPPVTVEEARVLAALFPRDGGTCYGLAWSLLHPIETLGVDDLGAVVTGVNSAQWRKMFEQRLENAEDPRRSL
;
A
#
# COMPACT_ATOMS: atom_id res chain seq x y z
N MET A 1 11.25 12.58 4.34
CA MET A 1 12.37 11.65 4.27
C MET A 1 11.86 10.23 4.18
N ILE A 2 12.41 9.45 3.26
CA ILE A 2 11.96 8.06 3.04
C ILE A 2 12.98 7.13 3.69
N ARG A 3 12.49 6.24 4.57
CA ARG A 3 13.37 5.30 5.29
C ARG A 3 13.89 4.19 4.34
N PRO A 4 15.03 3.56 4.68
CA PRO A 4 15.67 2.58 3.78
C PRO A 4 14.79 1.40 3.39
N GLU A 5 13.94 0.91 4.29
CA GLU A 5 13.04 -0.21 4.02
C GLU A 5 12.07 0.12 2.89
N ILE A 6 11.59 1.35 2.86
CA ILE A 6 10.63 1.81 1.85
C ILE A 6 11.35 2.09 0.53
N GLU A 7 12.58 2.62 0.56
CA GLU A 7 13.38 2.78 -0.64
C GLU A 7 13.65 1.42 -1.30
N GLU A 8 13.93 0.41 -0.50
CA GLU A 8 14.17 -0.93 -1.03
C GLU A 8 12.89 -1.53 -1.63
N LEU A 9 11.73 -1.31 -1.01
CA LEU A 9 10.46 -1.72 -1.57
C LEU A 9 10.20 -1.05 -2.93
N GLU A 10 10.52 0.23 -3.05
CA GLU A 10 10.41 0.95 -4.32
C GLU A 10 11.29 0.33 -5.40
N ARG A 11 12.52 -0.04 -5.03
CA ARG A 11 13.46 -0.67 -5.95
C ARG A 11 12.95 -2.02 -6.46
N LEU A 12 12.27 -2.78 -5.59
CA LEU A 12 11.70 -4.07 -5.95
C LEU A 12 10.51 -3.94 -6.89
N GLY A 13 9.84 -2.80 -6.86
CA GLY A 13 8.71 -2.51 -7.73
C GLY A 13 7.38 -3.06 -7.23
N PRO A 14 6.32 -2.92 -8.03
CA PRO A 14 4.98 -3.35 -7.63
C PRO A 14 4.91 -4.82 -7.26
N LEU A 15 3.99 -5.16 -6.36
CA LEU A 15 3.76 -6.54 -5.96
C LEU A 15 3.23 -7.36 -7.13
N PRO A 16 3.63 -8.63 -7.27
CA PRO A 16 3.07 -9.50 -8.29
C PRO A 16 1.61 -9.81 -8.00
N ALA A 17 0.84 -10.10 -9.05
CA ALA A 17 -0.53 -10.58 -8.88
C ALA A 17 -0.50 -12.04 -8.40
N ASP A 18 -1.63 -12.50 -7.82
CA ASP A 18 -1.71 -13.85 -7.26
C ASP A 18 -1.44 -14.95 -8.29
N ASP A 19 -1.73 -14.67 -9.56
CA ASP A 19 -1.53 -15.62 -10.66
C ASP A 19 -0.18 -15.46 -11.37
N ASP A 20 0.65 -14.52 -10.92
CA ASP A 20 1.99 -14.35 -11.49
C ASP A 20 2.89 -15.50 -11.02
N ASP A 21 3.68 -16.06 -11.96
CA ASP A 21 4.64 -17.09 -11.66
C ASP A 21 5.86 -16.91 -12.57
N TYR A 22 7.01 -16.65 -11.98
CA TYR A 22 8.26 -16.49 -12.70
C TYR A 22 9.44 -16.86 -11.79
N PRO A 23 10.62 -17.16 -12.36
CA PRO A 23 11.79 -17.48 -11.53
C PRO A 23 12.11 -16.33 -10.58
N GLY A 24 12.28 -16.65 -9.30
CA GLY A 24 12.61 -15.66 -8.28
C GLY A 24 11.43 -15.01 -7.58
N ILE A 25 10.19 -15.35 -7.97
CA ILE A 25 9.01 -14.76 -7.34
C ILE A 25 8.96 -15.05 -5.84
N ASP A 26 9.30 -16.26 -5.43
CA ASP A 26 9.28 -16.64 -4.00
C ASP A 26 10.24 -15.79 -3.19
N ARG A 27 11.42 -15.51 -3.74
CA ARG A 27 12.41 -14.66 -3.07
C ARG A 27 11.92 -13.23 -2.98
N LYS A 28 11.30 -12.72 -4.04
CA LYS A 28 10.73 -11.38 -4.03
C LYS A 28 9.66 -11.25 -2.96
N LEU A 29 8.76 -12.23 -2.87
CA LEU A 29 7.70 -12.23 -1.88
C LEU A 29 8.26 -12.26 -0.46
N PHE A 30 9.29 -13.08 -0.24
CA PHE A 30 9.96 -13.16 1.05
C PHE A 30 10.58 -11.81 1.44
N ASP A 31 11.29 -11.17 0.52
CA ASP A 31 11.94 -9.90 0.78
C ASP A 31 10.91 -8.80 1.05
N VAL A 32 9.84 -8.76 0.26
CA VAL A 32 8.76 -7.78 0.44
C VAL A 32 8.10 -7.96 1.82
N GLU A 33 7.80 -9.19 2.20
CA GLU A 33 7.18 -9.48 3.49
C GLU A 33 8.05 -8.97 4.65
N HIS A 34 9.36 -9.23 4.58
CA HIS A 34 10.29 -8.77 5.62
C HIS A 34 10.40 -7.26 5.68
N LEU A 35 10.44 -6.60 4.51
CA LEU A 35 10.53 -5.15 4.46
C LEU A 35 9.26 -4.50 5.00
N LEU A 36 8.09 -5.01 4.62
CA LEU A 36 6.82 -4.48 5.12
C LEU A 36 6.68 -4.66 6.62
N ALA A 37 7.14 -5.80 7.15
CA ALA A 37 7.11 -6.04 8.59
C ALA A 37 8.02 -5.08 9.35
N ALA A 38 9.05 -4.54 8.71
CA ALA A 38 9.97 -3.59 9.31
C ALA A 38 9.48 -2.14 9.27
N VAL A 39 8.40 -1.87 8.54
CA VAL A 39 7.84 -0.52 8.45
C VAL A 39 6.96 -0.25 9.66
N ASP A 40 7.43 0.61 10.55
CA ASP A 40 6.67 1.01 11.74
C ASP A 40 5.85 2.28 11.44
N PRO A 41 4.52 2.24 11.61
CA PRO A 41 3.71 3.45 11.51
C PRO A 41 4.02 4.43 12.65
N PRO A 42 3.79 5.74 12.44
CA PRO A 42 3.25 6.33 11.22
C PRO A 42 4.29 6.48 10.11
N VAL A 43 3.81 6.52 8.86
CA VAL A 43 4.67 6.83 7.72
C VAL A 43 4.44 8.28 7.28
N THR A 44 5.41 8.84 6.56
CA THR A 44 5.25 10.18 5.99
C THR A 44 4.40 10.12 4.71
N VAL A 45 3.93 11.27 4.26
CA VAL A 45 3.19 11.35 2.98
C VAL A 45 4.06 10.86 1.82
N GLU A 46 5.35 11.20 1.83
CA GLU A 46 6.30 10.76 0.81
C GLU A 46 6.41 9.23 0.80
N GLU A 47 6.55 8.64 1.99
CA GLU A 47 6.62 7.18 2.13
C GLU A 47 5.33 6.51 1.68
N ALA A 48 4.19 7.08 2.04
CA ALA A 48 2.90 6.55 1.66
C ALA A 48 2.70 6.60 0.14
N ARG A 49 3.22 7.60 -0.55
CA ARG A 49 3.16 7.69 -2.00
C ARG A 49 3.93 6.56 -2.66
N VAL A 50 5.09 6.21 -2.12
CA VAL A 50 5.86 5.07 -2.60
C VAL A 50 5.06 3.79 -2.44
N LEU A 51 4.52 3.57 -1.24
CA LEU A 51 3.73 2.37 -0.95
C LEU A 51 2.48 2.29 -1.83
N ALA A 52 1.83 3.43 -2.09
CA ALA A 52 0.62 3.49 -2.90
C ALA A 52 0.85 3.01 -4.35
N ALA A 53 2.07 3.15 -4.86
CA ALA A 53 2.43 2.74 -6.21
C ALA A 53 2.80 1.27 -6.32
N LEU A 54 2.73 0.51 -5.22
CA LEU A 54 3.22 -0.87 -5.16
C LEU A 54 2.12 -1.93 -5.11
N PHE A 55 0.85 -1.54 -5.20
CA PHE A 55 -0.24 -2.50 -5.14
C PHE A 55 -0.22 -3.45 -6.35
N PRO A 56 -0.66 -4.71 -6.17
CA PRO A 56 -0.75 -5.63 -7.29
C PRO A 56 -1.86 -5.22 -8.26
N ARG A 57 -1.89 -5.85 -9.43
CA ARG A 57 -2.92 -5.60 -10.43
C ARG A 57 -4.30 -5.87 -9.83
N ASP A 58 -5.33 -5.26 -10.44
CA ASP A 58 -6.71 -5.43 -10.01
C ASP A 58 -7.07 -6.92 -9.88
N GLY A 59 -7.78 -7.24 -8.80
CA GLY A 59 -8.16 -8.61 -8.50
C GLY A 59 -7.14 -9.38 -7.66
N GLY A 60 -5.93 -8.84 -7.46
CA GLY A 60 -4.88 -9.51 -6.71
C GLY A 60 -4.70 -8.96 -5.31
N THR A 61 -4.33 -9.82 -4.37
CA THR A 61 -3.94 -9.43 -3.01
C THR A 61 -2.47 -9.73 -2.74
N CYS A 62 -1.80 -10.38 -3.68
CA CYS A 62 -0.42 -10.86 -3.52
C CYS A 62 -0.28 -11.67 -2.22
N TYR A 63 -1.13 -12.70 -2.09
CA TYR A 63 -1.11 -13.58 -0.92
C TYR A 63 -1.29 -12.82 0.40
N GLY A 64 -2.08 -11.74 0.36
CA GLY A 64 -2.36 -10.92 1.52
C GLY A 64 -1.38 -9.77 1.76
N LEU A 65 -0.28 -9.69 1.03
CA LEU A 65 0.72 -8.62 1.22
C LEU A 65 0.17 -7.24 0.89
N ALA A 66 -0.82 -7.15 -0.01
CA ALA A 66 -1.45 -5.88 -0.33
C ALA A 66 -2.09 -5.23 0.91
N TRP A 67 -2.61 -6.02 1.83
CA TRP A 67 -3.15 -5.52 3.10
C TRP A 67 -2.05 -4.91 3.97
N SER A 68 -0.84 -5.47 3.91
CA SER A 68 0.31 -4.92 4.63
C SER A 68 0.81 -3.60 4.04
N LEU A 69 0.53 -3.33 2.77
CA LEU A 69 0.75 -2.01 2.17
C LEU A 69 -0.32 -1.02 2.62
N LEU A 70 -1.56 -1.47 2.70
CA LEU A 70 -2.70 -0.63 3.03
C LEU A 70 -2.60 -0.08 4.45
N HIS A 71 -2.26 -0.92 5.43
CA HIS A 71 -2.28 -0.53 6.84
C HIS A 71 -1.38 0.68 7.17
N PRO A 72 -0.11 0.74 6.74
CA PRO A 72 0.71 1.92 6.99
C PRO A 72 0.14 3.18 6.36
N ILE A 73 -0.43 3.07 5.17
CA ILE A 73 -1.01 4.22 4.47
C ILE A 73 -2.22 4.74 5.24
N GLU A 74 -3.03 3.86 5.81
CA GLU A 74 -4.21 4.24 6.58
C GLU A 74 -3.88 4.98 7.88
N THR A 75 -2.63 4.95 8.33
CA THR A 75 -2.22 5.71 9.53
C THR A 75 -2.14 7.20 9.27
N LEU A 76 -2.20 7.64 8.01
CA LEU A 76 -2.22 9.05 7.67
C LEU A 76 -3.55 9.69 8.07
N GLY A 77 -3.51 11.00 8.37
CA GLY A 77 -4.74 11.76 8.53
C GLY A 77 -5.54 11.83 7.23
N VAL A 78 -6.81 12.16 7.34
CA VAL A 78 -7.72 12.19 6.18
C VAL A 78 -7.20 13.08 5.05
N ASP A 79 -6.69 14.27 5.38
CA ASP A 79 -6.17 15.19 4.37
C ASP A 79 -4.96 14.61 3.63
N ASP A 80 -4.04 14.02 4.38
CA ASP A 80 -2.84 13.42 3.80
C ASP A 80 -3.18 12.18 2.97
N LEU A 81 -4.12 11.38 3.47
CA LEU A 81 -4.58 10.19 2.75
C LEU A 81 -5.19 10.57 1.40
N GLY A 82 -6.00 11.64 1.37
CA GLY A 82 -6.56 12.15 0.13
C GLY A 82 -5.51 12.51 -0.91
N ALA A 83 -4.38 13.06 -0.46
CA ALA A 83 -3.28 13.43 -1.36
C ALA A 83 -2.57 12.20 -1.93
N VAL A 84 -2.59 11.07 -1.21
CA VAL A 84 -1.90 9.85 -1.62
C VAL A 84 -2.75 8.97 -2.54
N VAL A 85 -4.06 8.99 -2.35
CA VAL A 85 -4.99 8.08 -3.05
C VAL A 85 -4.86 8.17 -4.57
N THR A 86 -4.63 9.35 -5.11
CA THR A 86 -4.49 9.54 -6.55
C THR A 86 -3.28 8.82 -7.14
N GLY A 87 -2.31 8.47 -6.30
CA GLY A 87 -1.11 7.76 -6.74
C GLY A 87 -1.21 6.23 -6.62
N VAL A 88 -2.35 5.71 -6.14
CA VAL A 88 -2.54 4.26 -6.04
C VAL A 88 -2.60 3.67 -7.45
N ASN A 89 -1.73 2.70 -7.72
CA ASN A 89 -1.56 2.14 -9.06
C ASN A 89 -2.63 1.15 -9.49
N SER A 90 -3.47 0.70 -8.57
CA SER A 90 -4.57 -0.22 -8.85
C SER A 90 -5.90 0.49 -8.66
N ALA A 91 -6.76 0.45 -9.67
CA ALA A 91 -8.08 1.08 -9.58
C ALA A 91 -8.92 0.46 -8.46
N GLN A 92 -8.81 -0.85 -8.26
CA GLN A 92 -9.52 -1.57 -7.22
C GLN A 92 -9.11 -1.09 -5.82
N TRP A 93 -7.80 -1.01 -5.57
CA TRP A 93 -7.28 -0.57 -4.27
C TRP A 93 -7.53 0.91 -4.05
N ARG A 94 -7.42 1.73 -5.10
CA ARG A 94 -7.75 3.15 -5.01
C ARG A 94 -9.21 3.34 -4.60
N LYS A 95 -10.12 2.56 -5.16
CA LYS A 95 -11.53 2.64 -4.80
C LYS A 95 -11.76 2.30 -3.33
N MET A 96 -11.01 1.35 -2.77
CA MET A 96 -11.10 1.03 -1.36
C MET A 96 -10.70 2.21 -0.48
N PHE A 97 -9.63 2.92 -0.85
CA PHE A 97 -9.20 4.12 -0.13
C PHE A 97 -10.23 5.23 -0.23
N GLU A 98 -10.79 5.44 -1.42
CA GLU A 98 -11.82 6.46 -1.63
C GLU A 98 -13.04 6.17 -0.75
N GLN A 99 -13.43 4.91 -0.63
CA GLN A 99 -14.53 4.51 0.22
C GLN A 99 -14.24 4.79 1.70
N ARG A 100 -13.01 4.53 2.14
CA ARG A 100 -12.60 4.83 3.51
C ARG A 100 -12.61 6.32 3.80
N LEU A 101 -12.16 7.14 2.85
CA LEU A 101 -12.21 8.59 2.97
C LEU A 101 -13.66 9.08 3.07
N GLU A 102 -14.53 8.56 2.24
CA GLU A 102 -15.95 8.89 2.25
C GLU A 102 -16.57 8.53 3.60
N ASN A 103 -16.25 7.36 4.13
CA ASN A 103 -16.73 6.94 5.44
C ASN A 103 -16.21 7.83 6.56
N ALA A 104 -14.97 8.27 6.49
CA ALA A 104 -14.36 9.13 7.49
C ALA A 104 -14.98 10.53 7.51
N GLU A 105 -15.44 11.00 6.35
CA GLU A 105 -16.05 12.31 6.19
C GLU A 105 -17.54 12.33 6.54
N ASP A 106 -18.17 11.17 6.63
CA ASP A 106 -19.60 11.07 6.95
C ASP A 106 -19.79 11.09 8.47
N PRO A 107 -20.34 12.18 9.04
CA PRO A 107 -20.50 12.28 10.49
C PRO A 107 -21.44 11.23 11.07
N ARG A 108 -22.33 10.66 10.27
CA ARG A 108 -23.24 9.62 10.75
C ARG A 108 -22.53 8.28 10.96
N ARG A 109 -21.37 8.10 10.36
CA ARG A 109 -20.58 6.88 10.49
C ARG A 109 -19.61 6.91 11.66
N SER A 110 -19.37 8.07 12.21
CA SER A 110 -18.50 8.22 13.38
C SER A 110 -19.22 8.09 14.71
N LEU A 111 -20.52 7.83 14.68
CA LEU A 111 -21.34 7.63 15.88
C LEU A 111 -21.36 6.18 16.33
#